data_db0705fee76efe7f3c7b268b8f629096
#
_entry.id   db0705fee76efe7f3c7b268b8f629096
#
_cell.length_a   1.000
_cell.length_b   1.000
_cell.length_c   1.000
_cell.angle_alpha   90.00
_cell.angle_beta   90.00
_cell.angle_gamma   90.00
#
_symmetry.space_group_name_H-M   'P 1'
#
loop_
_entity.id
_entity.type
_entity.pdbx_description
1 polymer ?
#
loop_
_entity_poly.entity_id
_entity_poly.type
_entity_poly.pdbx_seq_one_letter_code
_entity_poly.pdbx_strand_id
1 'polypeptide(L)'
;MLNLLIVSIALTERRNIMPIKIQNDLPAKHELEEENIFVMDESRALSQDFRELQIAILNLMPIKQDTELQLLRALSNTPLQIDVTFIQAESHVSKNTSHSHIKKFYETFSSIKDKNFDGLIITGAPVEKLDFEEVNYWDELTTIMEWSKEHVTSTLHICWGAQAGLYYHYGIKKVLLDKKLSGVYRHHVLNRKEPLVRGFDDFFMAPHSRHTEACREDILKNQQIKVFADSEEAGIYIAIGQEGKHIFVMGHPEYDRMTLDQEYKRDIDKGLEPELPGNYYPDDDCNRKPVLSWRSHANSLYTNWLNYYVYQTTPYDLNEKVSKLGN
;
A
#
# COMPACT_ATOMS: atom_id res chain seq x y z
N MET A 1 37.34 32.57 -9.63
CA MET A 1 37.31 31.11 -9.43
C MET A 1 36.91 30.66 -8.01
N LEU A 2 37.17 31.45 -6.97
CA LEU A 2 36.84 31.09 -5.58
C LEU A 2 35.33 31.13 -5.25
N ASN A 3 34.56 32.01 -5.90
CA ASN A 3 33.12 32.15 -5.63
C ASN A 3 32.24 31.06 -6.23
N LEU A 4 32.69 30.33 -7.26
CA LEU A 4 31.96 29.21 -7.84
C LEU A 4 32.10 27.91 -7.03
N LEU A 5 33.22 27.74 -6.31
CA LEU A 5 33.43 26.57 -5.44
C LEU A 5 32.57 26.66 -4.15
N ILE A 6 32.40 27.87 -3.60
CA ILE A 6 31.59 28.07 -2.38
C ILE A 6 30.11 27.86 -2.66
N VAL A 7 29.63 28.23 -3.85
CA VAL A 7 28.21 27.97 -4.26
C VAL A 7 27.96 26.48 -4.50
N SER A 8 28.95 25.73 -5.01
CA SER A 8 28.82 24.29 -5.23
C SER A 8 28.80 23.49 -3.92
N ILE A 9 29.54 23.91 -2.89
CA ILE A 9 29.55 23.26 -1.57
C ILE A 9 28.29 23.60 -0.78
N ALA A 10 27.74 24.83 -0.93
CA ALA A 10 26.49 25.24 -0.27
C ALA A 10 25.23 24.59 -0.85
N LEU A 11 25.29 24.06 -2.07
CA LEU A 11 24.17 23.33 -2.70
C LEU A 11 24.09 21.85 -2.29
N THR A 12 25.16 21.31 -1.71
CA THR A 12 25.21 19.90 -1.28
C THR A 12 24.69 19.68 0.15
N GLU A 13 24.58 20.75 0.97
CA GLU A 13 24.13 20.64 2.37
C GLU A 13 22.66 20.99 2.62
N ARG A 14 21.85 21.23 1.58
CA ARG A 14 20.45 21.55 1.75
C ARG A 14 19.56 20.48 1.16
N ARG A 15 19.25 19.45 1.95
CA ARG A 15 17.96 18.76 1.96
C ARG A 15 17.92 17.80 3.15
N ASN A 16 17.59 18.34 4.34
CA ASN A 16 17.00 17.55 5.41
C ASN A 16 15.53 17.27 5.02
N ILE A 17 15.33 16.46 3.97
CA ILE A 17 14.06 15.85 3.67
C ILE A 17 14.03 14.59 4.54
N MET A 18 13.02 14.43 5.37
CA MET A 18 12.88 13.23 6.20
C MET A 18 12.51 12.04 5.31
N PRO A 19 13.38 11.05 5.18
CA PRO A 19 13.22 10.00 4.18
C PRO A 19 12.60 8.74 4.76
N ILE A 20 12.12 7.89 3.85
CA ILE A 20 11.81 6.51 4.19
C ILE A 20 13.12 5.75 4.49
N LYS A 21 13.14 5.04 5.62
CA LYS A 21 14.25 4.14 5.97
C LYS A 21 13.98 2.76 5.38
N ILE A 22 14.95 2.23 4.68
CA ILE A 22 14.91 0.92 4.04
C ILE A 22 16.19 0.14 4.35
N GLN A 23 16.10 -1.18 4.21
CA GLN A 23 17.26 -2.05 4.39
C GLN A 23 18.36 -1.71 3.38
N ASN A 24 19.62 -1.80 3.84
CA ASN A 24 20.78 -1.65 2.97
C ASN A 24 20.70 -2.66 1.82
N ASP A 25 21.07 -2.24 0.62
CA ASP A 25 21.07 -3.05 -0.60
C ASP A 25 19.69 -3.54 -1.07
N LEU A 26 18.58 -2.99 -0.58
CA LEU A 26 17.26 -3.26 -1.18
C LEU A 26 17.25 -2.77 -2.64
N PRO A 27 16.92 -3.61 -3.64
CA PRO A 27 16.96 -3.21 -5.05
C PRO A 27 16.15 -1.95 -5.37
N ALA A 28 15.01 -1.76 -4.71
CA ALA A 28 14.16 -0.59 -4.87
C ALA A 28 14.86 0.74 -4.54
N LYS A 29 15.97 0.74 -3.76
CA LYS A 29 16.71 1.95 -3.40
C LYS A 29 17.21 2.70 -4.62
N HIS A 30 17.82 1.99 -5.57
CA HIS A 30 18.38 2.60 -6.79
C HIS A 30 17.29 3.29 -7.63
N GLU A 31 16.18 2.60 -7.87
CA GLU A 31 15.07 3.13 -8.66
C GLU A 31 14.44 4.37 -8.00
N LEU A 32 14.28 4.34 -6.66
CA LEU A 32 13.73 5.48 -5.91
C LEU A 32 14.67 6.69 -5.98
N GLU A 33 15.99 6.49 -5.87
CA GLU A 33 16.98 7.56 -5.98
C GLU A 33 17.01 8.17 -7.40
N GLU A 34 16.86 7.36 -8.46
CA GLU A 34 16.74 7.86 -9.84
C GLU A 34 15.46 8.69 -10.06
N GLU A 35 14.39 8.41 -9.33
CA GLU A 35 13.17 9.20 -9.33
C GLU A 35 13.23 10.45 -8.45
N ASN A 36 14.41 10.83 -7.92
CA ASN A 36 14.59 11.89 -6.92
C ASN A 36 13.79 11.70 -5.62
N ILE A 37 13.47 10.46 -5.29
CA ILE A 37 12.89 10.10 -4.00
C ILE A 37 14.03 9.82 -3.04
N PHE A 38 14.07 10.57 -1.95
CA PHE A 38 15.13 10.43 -0.97
C PHE A 38 14.84 9.24 -0.06
N VAL A 39 15.77 8.28 -0.05
CA VAL A 39 15.75 7.10 0.84
C VAL A 39 16.94 7.14 1.78
N MET A 40 16.75 6.65 2.99
CA MET A 40 17.78 6.58 4.02
C MET A 40 18.15 5.13 4.27
N ASP A 41 19.42 4.83 4.35
CA ASP A 41 19.89 3.54 4.85
C ASP A 41 19.96 3.53 6.39
N GLU A 42 20.10 2.34 6.95
CA GLU A 42 20.13 2.12 8.40
C GLU A 42 21.25 2.91 9.10
N SER A 43 22.40 3.08 8.44
CA SER A 43 23.56 3.77 9.02
C SER A 43 23.31 5.26 9.23
N ARG A 44 22.58 5.90 8.32
CA ARG A 44 22.24 7.32 8.39
C ARG A 44 21.08 7.60 9.34
N ALA A 45 20.12 6.67 9.45
CA ALA A 45 18.98 6.80 10.34
C ALA A 45 19.39 6.87 11.82
N LEU A 46 20.43 6.16 12.23
CA LEU A 46 20.96 6.15 13.61
C LEU A 46 21.49 7.51 14.10
N SER A 47 21.68 8.49 13.20
CA SER A 47 22.21 9.82 13.55
C SER A 47 21.13 10.88 13.83
N GLN A 48 19.82 10.52 13.73
CA GLN A 48 18.72 11.46 13.92
C GLN A 48 17.86 11.07 15.12
N ASP A 49 17.49 12.06 15.94
CA ASP A 49 16.75 11.87 17.19
C ASP A 49 15.23 12.06 16.98
N PHE A 50 14.65 11.39 15.95
CA PHE A 50 13.22 11.41 15.66
C PHE A 50 12.60 10.02 15.85
N ARG A 51 11.33 9.99 16.29
CA ARG A 51 10.55 8.75 16.30
C ARG A 51 10.17 8.35 14.88
N GLU A 52 10.73 7.26 14.41
CA GLU A 52 10.34 6.63 13.16
C GLU A 52 8.97 5.94 13.31
N LEU A 53 8.11 6.06 12.31
CA LEU A 53 6.90 5.26 12.23
C LEU A 53 7.25 3.84 11.78
N GLN A 54 6.85 2.85 12.56
CA GLN A 54 7.06 1.44 12.24
C GLN A 54 5.92 0.93 11.37
N ILE A 55 6.19 0.72 10.08
CA ILE A 55 5.19 0.25 9.11
C ILE A 55 5.52 -1.17 8.67
N ALA A 56 4.61 -2.10 8.95
CA ALA A 56 4.69 -3.46 8.44
C ALA A 56 3.96 -3.57 7.09
N ILE A 57 4.50 -4.36 6.15
CA ILE A 57 3.86 -4.63 4.85
C ILE A 57 3.80 -6.15 4.65
N LEU A 58 2.62 -6.73 4.80
CA LEU A 58 2.36 -8.11 4.40
C LEU A 58 2.17 -8.15 2.88
N ASN A 59 3.22 -8.51 2.16
CA ASN A 59 3.25 -8.52 0.71
C ASN A 59 2.81 -9.88 0.17
N LEU A 60 1.57 -9.99 -0.28
CA LEU A 60 0.97 -11.19 -0.86
C LEU A 60 1.03 -11.22 -2.39
N MET A 61 1.57 -10.15 -3.02
CA MET A 61 1.69 -10.06 -4.47
C MET A 61 2.74 -11.04 -5.02
N PRO A 62 2.54 -11.53 -6.27
CA PRO A 62 3.40 -12.57 -6.84
C PRO A 62 4.80 -12.06 -7.22
N ILE A 63 4.92 -10.80 -7.69
CA ILE A 63 6.19 -10.14 -8.02
C ILE A 63 6.47 -9.14 -6.90
N LYS A 64 7.16 -9.60 -5.86
CA LYS A 64 7.34 -8.83 -4.63
C LYS A 64 8.12 -7.55 -4.84
N GLN A 65 9.15 -7.58 -5.68
CA GLN A 65 10.03 -6.43 -5.93
C GLN A 65 9.29 -5.25 -6.57
N ASP A 66 8.36 -5.50 -7.50
CA ASP A 66 7.54 -4.44 -8.10
C ASP A 66 6.65 -3.79 -7.03
N THR A 67 6.02 -4.61 -6.19
CA THR A 67 5.16 -4.12 -5.10
C THR A 67 5.96 -3.38 -4.03
N GLU A 68 7.17 -3.83 -3.70
CA GLU A 68 8.10 -3.12 -2.81
C GLU A 68 8.34 -1.69 -3.33
N LEU A 69 8.77 -1.57 -4.60
CA LEU A 69 9.05 -0.28 -5.22
C LEU A 69 7.81 0.63 -5.24
N GLN A 70 6.64 0.09 -5.63
CA GLN A 70 5.39 0.83 -5.71
C GLN A 70 4.96 1.37 -4.35
N LEU A 71 4.97 0.55 -3.30
CA LEU A 71 4.57 0.94 -1.96
C LEU A 71 5.59 1.89 -1.31
N LEU A 72 6.89 1.63 -1.46
CA LEU A 72 7.93 2.52 -0.94
C LEU A 72 7.83 3.91 -1.58
N ARG A 73 7.58 3.99 -2.89
CA ARG A 73 7.35 5.26 -3.58
C ARG A 73 6.13 6.01 -3.04
N ALA A 74 5.03 5.30 -2.79
CA ALA A 74 3.81 5.89 -2.25
C ALA A 74 4.01 6.41 -0.81
N LEU A 75 4.68 5.61 0.03
CA LEU A 75 4.96 5.95 1.43
C LEU A 75 6.00 7.06 1.59
N SER A 76 6.90 7.25 0.63
CA SER A 76 7.94 8.27 0.69
C SER A 76 7.44 9.71 0.48
N ASN A 77 6.19 9.89 0.07
CA ASN A 77 5.60 11.22 -0.18
C ASN A 77 5.07 11.89 1.10
N THR A 78 5.85 11.84 2.17
CA THR A 78 5.50 12.43 3.48
C THR A 78 6.76 13.02 4.14
N PRO A 79 6.63 14.04 5.00
CA PRO A 79 7.75 14.50 5.83
C PRO A 79 8.04 13.58 7.03
N LEU A 80 7.20 12.58 7.29
CA LEU A 80 7.39 11.65 8.42
C LEU A 80 8.48 10.62 8.09
N GLN A 81 9.31 10.31 9.06
CA GLN A 81 10.28 9.23 8.94
C GLN A 81 9.58 7.89 9.13
N ILE A 82 9.80 6.97 8.21
CA ILE A 82 9.14 5.67 8.18
C ILE A 82 10.20 4.58 8.11
N ASP A 83 10.08 3.60 9.00
CA ASP A 83 10.84 2.34 8.98
C ASP A 83 9.92 1.22 8.49
N VAL A 84 10.30 0.56 7.39
CA VAL A 84 9.47 -0.45 6.73
C VAL A 84 9.97 -1.85 6.99
N THR A 85 9.09 -2.71 7.52
CA THR A 85 9.32 -4.15 7.67
C THR A 85 8.44 -4.91 6.68
N PHE A 86 9.06 -5.58 5.70
CA PHE A 86 8.34 -6.48 4.80
C PHE A 86 8.11 -7.84 5.46
N ILE A 87 6.87 -8.35 5.36
CA ILE A 87 6.43 -9.62 5.90
C ILE A 87 5.98 -10.52 4.76
N GLN A 88 6.36 -11.78 4.81
CA GLN A 88 5.82 -12.84 3.97
C GLN A 88 5.01 -13.85 4.78
N ALA A 89 4.05 -14.51 4.15
CA ALA A 89 3.40 -15.67 4.72
C ALA A 89 4.38 -16.87 4.75
N GLU A 90 4.55 -17.49 5.91
CA GLU A 90 5.42 -18.67 6.09
C GLU A 90 4.83 -19.90 5.41
N SER A 91 3.50 -20.00 5.40
CA SER A 91 2.74 -21.08 4.77
C SER A 91 2.72 -21.03 3.23
N HIS A 92 3.32 -19.98 2.63
CA HIS A 92 3.34 -19.80 1.17
C HIS A 92 4.76 -19.60 0.62
N VAL A 93 5.13 -20.41 -0.36
CA VAL A 93 6.41 -20.25 -1.09
C VAL A 93 6.20 -19.39 -2.32
N SER A 94 6.85 -18.23 -2.37
CA SER A 94 6.82 -17.35 -3.55
C SER A 94 7.46 -18.05 -4.75
N LYS A 95 6.75 -18.07 -5.89
CA LYS A 95 7.23 -18.70 -7.14
C LYS A 95 7.98 -17.72 -8.05
N ASN A 96 7.72 -16.42 -7.92
CA ASN A 96 8.19 -15.38 -8.84
C ASN A 96 9.26 -14.47 -8.24
N THR A 97 9.65 -14.70 -6.99
CA THR A 97 10.70 -13.94 -6.30
C THR A 97 11.76 -14.92 -5.79
N SER A 98 13.03 -14.59 -5.98
CA SER A 98 14.13 -15.48 -5.57
C SER A 98 14.12 -15.71 -4.05
N HIS A 99 14.43 -16.93 -3.64
CA HIS A 99 14.52 -17.28 -2.22
C HIS A 99 15.59 -16.45 -1.48
N SER A 100 16.68 -16.08 -2.15
CA SER A 100 17.73 -15.22 -1.59
C SER A 100 17.21 -13.82 -1.26
N HIS A 101 16.38 -13.23 -2.13
CA HIS A 101 15.74 -11.94 -1.90
C HIS A 101 14.80 -11.98 -0.69
N ILE A 102 13.93 -12.99 -0.67
CA ILE A 102 13.00 -13.20 0.44
C ILE A 102 13.77 -13.33 1.77
N LYS A 103 14.75 -14.23 1.82
CA LYS A 103 15.53 -14.47 3.04
C LYS A 103 16.28 -13.23 3.53
N LYS A 104 16.66 -12.34 2.61
CA LYS A 104 17.44 -11.13 2.95
C LYS A 104 16.56 -9.98 3.43
N PHE A 105 15.36 -9.80 2.86
CA PHE A 105 14.57 -8.58 3.01
C PHE A 105 13.21 -8.77 3.68
N TYR A 106 12.78 -10.03 3.91
CA TYR A 106 11.48 -10.32 4.48
C TYR A 106 11.61 -10.97 5.85
N GLU A 107 10.78 -10.52 6.74
CA GLU A 107 10.51 -11.15 8.03
C GLU A 107 9.35 -12.14 7.92
N THR A 108 9.27 -13.06 8.86
CA THR A 108 8.12 -13.95 9.02
C THR A 108 7.22 -13.44 10.14
N PHE A 109 5.96 -13.87 10.17
CA PHE A 109 5.06 -13.52 11.26
C PHE A 109 5.60 -13.97 12.61
N SER A 110 6.20 -15.17 12.68
CA SER A 110 6.81 -15.70 13.90
C SER A 110 7.88 -14.78 14.48
N SER A 111 8.62 -14.05 13.62
CA SER A 111 9.71 -13.16 14.06
C SER A 111 9.23 -11.79 14.53
N ILE A 112 7.99 -11.40 14.19
CA ILE A 112 7.46 -10.05 14.50
C ILE A 112 6.26 -10.05 15.45
N LYS A 113 5.70 -11.21 15.80
CA LYS A 113 4.46 -11.32 16.58
C LYS A 113 4.48 -10.62 17.95
N ASP A 114 5.66 -10.46 18.53
CA ASP A 114 5.85 -9.79 19.83
C ASP A 114 6.19 -8.30 19.68
N LYS A 115 6.19 -7.75 18.43
CA LYS A 115 6.44 -6.35 18.13
C LYS A 115 5.13 -5.60 17.96
N ASN A 116 5.15 -4.28 18.18
CA ASN A 116 4.08 -3.37 17.83
C ASN A 116 4.46 -2.55 16.61
N PHE A 117 3.49 -2.22 15.78
CA PHE A 117 3.65 -1.38 14.61
C PHE A 117 2.65 -0.21 14.63
N ASP A 118 3.05 0.92 14.08
CA ASP A 118 2.16 2.06 13.93
C ASP A 118 1.14 1.83 12.80
N GLY A 119 1.57 1.15 11.73
CA GLY A 119 0.70 0.79 10.61
C GLY A 119 1.02 -0.57 10.01
N LEU A 120 0.00 -1.19 9.40
CA LEU A 120 0.13 -2.42 8.63
C LEU A 120 -0.51 -2.22 7.26
N ILE A 121 0.17 -2.63 6.20
CA ILE A 121 -0.41 -2.76 4.86
C ILE A 121 -0.56 -4.24 4.54
N ILE A 122 -1.76 -4.66 4.14
CA ILE A 122 -2.03 -5.99 3.58
C ILE A 122 -2.33 -5.81 2.10
N THR A 123 -1.47 -6.33 1.24
CA THR A 123 -1.58 -6.13 -0.21
C THR A 123 -2.64 -7.02 -0.86
N GLY A 124 -2.92 -6.79 -2.13
CA GLY A 124 -3.66 -7.73 -2.98
C GLY A 124 -2.93 -9.06 -3.16
N ALA A 125 -3.64 -10.03 -3.73
CA ALA A 125 -3.11 -11.32 -4.12
C ALA A 125 -3.90 -11.89 -5.32
N PRO A 126 -3.27 -12.63 -6.25
CA PRO A 126 -3.94 -13.16 -7.45
C PRO A 126 -4.67 -14.49 -7.16
N VAL A 127 -5.42 -14.56 -6.07
CA VAL A 127 -6.16 -15.74 -5.60
C VAL A 127 -7.65 -15.50 -5.47
N GLU A 128 -8.16 -14.44 -6.06
CA GLU A 128 -9.53 -13.94 -5.93
C GLU A 128 -10.62 -14.92 -6.35
N LYS A 129 -10.31 -15.88 -7.24
CA LYS A 129 -11.27 -16.88 -7.71
C LYS A 129 -11.44 -18.07 -6.75
N LEU A 130 -10.52 -18.24 -5.79
CA LEU A 130 -10.62 -19.26 -4.74
C LEU A 130 -11.51 -18.73 -3.62
N ASP A 131 -12.23 -19.61 -2.95
CA ASP A 131 -12.83 -19.23 -1.67
C ASP A 131 -11.74 -18.87 -0.65
N PHE A 132 -12.05 -18.02 0.32
CA PHE A 132 -11.00 -17.54 1.23
C PHE A 132 -10.34 -18.70 1.97
N GLU A 133 -11.11 -19.66 2.43
CA GLU A 133 -10.68 -20.84 3.15
C GLU A 133 -9.86 -21.83 2.30
N GLU A 134 -9.95 -21.74 0.96
CA GLU A 134 -9.15 -22.53 0.03
C GLU A 134 -7.75 -21.94 -0.21
N VAL A 135 -7.51 -20.70 0.21
CA VAL A 135 -6.20 -20.06 0.08
C VAL A 135 -5.24 -20.67 1.09
N ASN A 136 -4.13 -21.22 0.63
CA ASN A 136 -3.20 -22.02 1.44
C ASN A 136 -2.57 -21.29 2.63
N TYR A 137 -2.58 -19.95 2.65
CA TYR A 137 -2.10 -19.10 3.76
C TYR A 137 -3.26 -18.40 4.50
N TRP A 138 -4.51 -18.85 4.32
CA TRP A 138 -5.68 -18.20 4.93
C TRP A 138 -5.62 -18.20 6.47
N ASP A 139 -5.29 -19.32 7.08
CA ASP A 139 -5.20 -19.44 8.54
C ASP A 139 -4.11 -18.52 9.12
N GLU A 140 -2.99 -18.41 8.43
CA GLU A 140 -1.93 -17.47 8.83
C GLU A 140 -2.38 -16.01 8.64
N LEU A 141 -3.02 -15.69 7.53
CA LEU A 141 -3.55 -14.34 7.25
C LEU A 141 -4.58 -13.93 8.31
N THR A 142 -5.49 -14.80 8.68
CA THR A 142 -6.48 -14.53 9.76
C THR A 142 -5.81 -14.34 11.10
N THR A 143 -4.77 -15.12 11.40
CA THR A 143 -3.96 -14.96 12.62
C THR A 143 -3.27 -13.59 12.65
N ILE A 144 -2.71 -13.14 11.52
CA ILE A 144 -2.10 -11.81 11.40
C ILE A 144 -3.16 -10.71 11.55
N MET A 145 -4.34 -10.86 10.94
CA MET A 145 -5.43 -9.90 11.08
C MET A 145 -5.95 -9.83 12.52
N GLU A 146 -6.04 -10.96 13.23
CA GLU A 146 -6.40 -10.97 14.66
C GLU A 146 -5.34 -10.27 15.51
N TRP A 147 -4.06 -10.63 15.32
CA TRP A 147 -2.93 -10.01 15.98
C TRP A 147 -2.90 -8.48 15.76
N SER A 148 -3.22 -8.03 14.54
CA SER A 148 -3.20 -6.61 14.21
C SER A 148 -4.17 -5.76 15.05
N LYS A 149 -5.23 -6.36 15.61
CA LYS A 149 -6.19 -5.64 16.46
C LYS A 149 -5.54 -5.07 17.72
N GLU A 150 -4.52 -5.75 18.25
CA GLU A 150 -3.83 -5.34 19.48
C GLU A 150 -2.46 -4.71 19.23
N HIS A 151 -1.76 -5.14 18.17
CA HIS A 151 -0.37 -4.77 17.90
C HIS A 151 -0.18 -3.70 16.83
N VAL A 152 -1.24 -3.26 16.14
CA VAL A 152 -1.15 -2.27 15.05
C VAL A 152 -2.15 -1.14 15.28
N THR A 153 -1.77 0.11 15.10
CA THR A 153 -2.68 1.26 15.27
C THR A 153 -3.72 1.32 14.16
N SER A 154 -3.31 1.22 12.88
CA SER A 154 -4.21 1.23 11.72
C SER A 154 -3.74 0.27 10.64
N THR A 155 -4.67 -0.50 10.05
CA THR A 155 -4.38 -1.43 8.96
C THR A 155 -5.03 -0.96 7.66
N LEU A 156 -4.20 -0.79 6.62
CA LEU A 156 -4.60 -0.49 5.26
C LEU A 156 -4.64 -1.77 4.42
N HIS A 157 -5.82 -2.17 3.99
CA HIS A 157 -6.04 -3.35 3.15
C HIS A 157 -6.23 -2.92 1.69
N ILE A 158 -5.56 -3.59 0.75
CA ILE A 158 -5.56 -3.23 -0.67
C ILE A 158 -6.13 -4.38 -1.51
N CYS A 159 -7.05 -4.07 -2.42
CA CYS A 159 -7.65 -4.96 -3.42
C CYS A 159 -8.15 -6.27 -2.80
N TRP A 160 -7.58 -7.43 -3.13
CA TRP A 160 -7.97 -8.72 -2.52
C TRP A 160 -7.75 -8.71 -1.00
N GLY A 161 -6.69 -8.07 -0.50
CA GLY A 161 -6.49 -7.88 0.93
C GLY A 161 -7.63 -7.11 1.59
N ALA A 162 -8.25 -6.14 0.87
CA ALA A 162 -9.43 -5.44 1.35
C ALA A 162 -10.65 -6.36 1.42
N GLN A 163 -10.87 -7.22 0.41
CA GLN A 163 -11.94 -8.21 0.42
C GLN A 163 -11.74 -9.23 1.56
N ALA A 164 -10.51 -9.71 1.76
CA ALA A 164 -10.16 -10.63 2.85
C ALA A 164 -10.40 -10.01 4.24
N GLY A 165 -9.99 -8.76 4.43
CA GLY A 165 -10.22 -8.03 5.67
C GLY A 165 -11.71 -7.76 5.94
N LEU A 166 -12.48 -7.37 4.91
CA LEU A 166 -13.93 -7.21 5.02
C LEU A 166 -14.63 -8.53 5.38
N TYR A 167 -14.20 -9.63 4.78
CA TYR A 167 -14.74 -10.95 5.10
C TYR A 167 -14.42 -11.36 6.53
N TYR A 168 -13.15 -11.30 6.91
CA TYR A 168 -12.70 -11.72 8.23
C TYR A 168 -13.29 -10.89 9.37
N HIS A 169 -13.23 -9.56 9.28
CA HIS A 169 -13.63 -8.68 10.38
C HIS A 169 -15.15 -8.41 10.43
N TYR A 170 -15.85 -8.50 9.28
CA TYR A 170 -17.25 -8.04 9.17
C TYR A 170 -18.16 -9.05 8.51
N GLY A 171 -17.68 -10.20 8.07
CA GLY A 171 -18.47 -11.23 7.40
C GLY A 171 -18.95 -10.85 6.00
N ILE A 172 -18.39 -9.80 5.39
CA ILE A 172 -18.75 -9.33 4.05
C ILE A 172 -18.18 -10.28 3.00
N LYS A 173 -19.05 -10.93 2.25
CA LYS A 173 -18.64 -11.87 1.21
C LYS A 173 -18.14 -11.16 -0.04
N LYS A 174 -17.31 -11.84 -0.81
CA LYS A 174 -16.96 -11.43 -2.17
C LYS A 174 -17.93 -12.04 -3.18
N VAL A 175 -18.10 -11.37 -4.31
CA VAL A 175 -18.89 -11.82 -5.46
C VAL A 175 -18.01 -11.84 -6.69
N LEU A 176 -18.19 -12.84 -7.55
CA LEU A 176 -17.49 -12.95 -8.83
C LEU A 176 -18.11 -11.94 -9.81
N LEU A 177 -17.27 -11.20 -10.52
CA LEU A 177 -17.70 -10.32 -11.61
C LEU A 177 -17.87 -11.14 -12.89
N ASP A 178 -18.80 -10.72 -13.73
CA ASP A 178 -19.01 -11.34 -15.06
C ASP A 178 -17.76 -11.29 -15.93
N LYS A 179 -16.98 -10.20 -15.80
CA LYS A 179 -15.73 -9.96 -16.49
C LYS A 179 -14.69 -9.40 -15.54
N LYS A 180 -13.38 -9.59 -15.89
CA LYS A 180 -12.30 -8.93 -15.17
C LYS A 180 -12.46 -7.41 -15.25
N LEU A 181 -12.57 -6.75 -14.12
CA LEU A 181 -12.50 -5.29 -14.05
C LEU A 181 -11.02 -4.89 -14.12
N SER A 182 -10.57 -4.43 -15.28
CA SER A 182 -9.21 -3.95 -15.52
C SER A 182 -9.26 -2.57 -16.17
N GLY A 183 -8.57 -1.59 -15.58
CA GLY A 183 -8.58 -0.22 -16.11
C GLY A 183 -8.41 0.85 -15.05
N VAL A 184 -8.61 2.09 -15.46
CA VAL A 184 -8.53 3.29 -14.61
C VAL A 184 -9.90 3.97 -14.60
N TYR A 185 -10.57 3.92 -13.46
CA TYR A 185 -11.96 4.34 -13.35
C TYR A 185 -12.10 5.60 -12.51
N ARG A 186 -13.15 6.36 -12.82
CA ARG A 186 -13.50 7.59 -12.11
C ARG A 186 -14.28 7.25 -10.84
N HIS A 187 -13.85 7.82 -9.71
CA HIS A 187 -14.47 7.68 -8.41
C HIS A 187 -14.91 9.03 -7.87
N HIS A 188 -15.98 9.05 -7.09
CA HIS A 188 -16.51 10.22 -6.42
C HIS A 188 -16.23 10.17 -4.93
N VAL A 189 -15.85 11.31 -4.34
CA VAL A 189 -15.72 11.47 -2.89
C VAL A 189 -17.11 11.71 -2.31
N LEU A 190 -17.57 10.81 -1.44
CA LEU A 190 -18.92 10.85 -0.84
C LEU A 190 -18.99 11.76 0.40
N ASN A 191 -17.90 11.89 1.14
CA ASN A 191 -17.81 12.74 2.31
C ASN A 191 -16.43 13.40 2.43
N ARG A 192 -16.35 14.67 2.10
CA ARG A 192 -15.11 15.46 2.13
C ARG A 192 -14.57 15.78 3.53
N LYS A 193 -15.37 15.54 4.58
CA LYS A 193 -14.93 15.76 5.97
C LYS A 193 -14.05 14.63 6.49
N GLU A 194 -14.01 13.51 5.78
CA GLU A 194 -13.17 12.38 6.14
C GLU A 194 -11.69 12.69 5.92
N PRO A 195 -10.82 12.59 6.95
CA PRO A 195 -9.41 12.91 6.83
C PRO A 195 -8.68 12.12 5.75
N LEU A 196 -9.07 10.87 5.48
CA LEU A 196 -8.42 10.02 4.48
C LEU A 196 -8.50 10.60 3.06
N VAL A 197 -9.58 11.27 2.72
CA VAL A 197 -9.80 11.91 1.42
C VAL A 197 -9.52 13.42 1.43
N ARG A 198 -8.87 13.94 2.46
CA ARG A 198 -8.50 15.35 2.52
C ARG A 198 -7.58 15.74 1.38
N GLY A 199 -7.93 16.82 0.68
CA GLY A 199 -7.21 17.30 -0.50
C GLY A 199 -7.57 16.60 -1.80
N PHE A 200 -8.49 15.64 -1.79
CA PHE A 200 -9.04 15.08 -3.01
C PHE A 200 -9.96 16.06 -3.71
N ASP A 201 -10.01 15.99 -5.02
CA ASP A 201 -11.03 16.64 -5.83
C ASP A 201 -12.41 15.98 -5.64
N ASP A 202 -13.49 16.52 -6.24
CA ASP A 202 -14.83 15.91 -6.19
C ASP A 202 -14.85 14.51 -6.78
N PHE A 203 -13.98 14.29 -7.76
CA PHE A 203 -13.73 12.99 -8.37
C PHE A 203 -12.23 12.79 -8.62
N PHE A 204 -11.82 11.54 -8.70
CA PHE A 204 -10.45 11.14 -8.97
C PHE A 204 -10.41 9.84 -9.77
N MET A 205 -9.28 9.58 -10.39
CA MET A 205 -9.05 8.34 -11.13
C MET A 205 -8.30 7.34 -10.25
N ALA A 206 -8.67 6.05 -10.35
CA ALA A 206 -7.96 4.97 -9.65
C ALA A 206 -7.91 3.70 -10.49
N PRO A 207 -6.76 2.97 -10.48
CA PRO A 207 -6.61 1.71 -11.19
C PRO A 207 -7.26 0.55 -10.45
N HIS A 208 -7.84 -0.35 -11.23
CA HIS A 208 -8.38 -1.63 -10.78
C HIS A 208 -7.88 -2.78 -11.66
N SER A 209 -7.68 -3.95 -11.04
CA SER A 209 -7.42 -5.20 -11.73
C SER A 209 -7.92 -6.34 -10.84
N ARG A 210 -9.16 -6.79 -11.05
CA ARG A 210 -9.79 -7.81 -10.21
C ARG A 210 -10.90 -8.58 -10.92
N HIS A 211 -11.11 -9.82 -10.50
CA HIS A 211 -12.19 -10.70 -10.95
C HIS A 211 -13.37 -10.76 -9.95
N THR A 212 -13.15 -10.23 -8.74
CA THR A 212 -14.16 -10.25 -7.67
C THR A 212 -14.29 -8.88 -7.04
N GLU A 213 -15.38 -8.66 -6.34
CA GLU A 213 -15.57 -7.48 -5.49
C GLU A 213 -16.23 -7.88 -4.16
N ALA A 214 -16.11 -7.06 -3.14
CA ALA A 214 -16.85 -7.22 -1.91
C ALA A 214 -18.33 -6.89 -2.16
N CYS A 215 -19.24 -7.68 -1.58
CA CYS A 215 -20.69 -7.49 -1.76
C CYS A 215 -21.10 -6.09 -1.29
N ARG A 216 -21.46 -5.23 -2.27
CA ARG A 216 -21.83 -3.83 -2.03
C ARG A 216 -23.00 -3.70 -1.04
N GLU A 217 -24.02 -4.54 -1.20
CA GLU A 217 -25.20 -4.49 -0.37
C GLU A 217 -24.89 -4.81 1.10
N ASP A 218 -24.02 -5.77 1.33
CA ASP A 218 -23.59 -6.16 2.68
C ASP A 218 -22.75 -5.05 3.34
N ILE A 219 -21.87 -4.40 2.59
CA ILE A 219 -21.13 -3.23 3.08
C ILE A 219 -22.09 -2.12 3.49
N LEU A 220 -23.04 -1.77 2.63
CA LEU A 220 -23.98 -0.66 2.90
C LEU A 220 -24.96 -0.96 4.05
N LYS A 221 -25.26 -2.21 4.34
CA LYS A 221 -26.09 -2.64 5.48
C LYS A 221 -25.30 -2.67 6.80
N ASN A 222 -23.97 -2.76 6.74
CA ASN A 222 -23.14 -2.88 7.93
C ASN A 222 -22.91 -1.50 8.59
N GLN A 223 -23.43 -1.31 9.80
CA GLN A 223 -23.34 -0.04 10.52
C GLN A 223 -21.93 0.29 11.02
N GLN A 224 -21.02 -0.68 11.06
CA GLN A 224 -19.63 -0.49 11.50
C GLN A 224 -18.72 -0.04 10.35
N ILE A 225 -19.21 -0.04 9.11
CA ILE A 225 -18.45 0.34 7.92
C ILE A 225 -19.06 1.59 7.31
N LYS A 226 -18.21 2.56 6.98
CA LYS A 226 -18.60 3.77 6.25
C LYS A 226 -17.88 3.82 4.91
N VAL A 227 -18.61 4.15 3.84
CA VAL A 227 -18.08 4.30 2.49
C VAL A 227 -17.78 5.77 2.22
N PHE A 228 -16.59 6.05 1.70
CA PHE A 228 -16.10 7.41 1.48
C PHE A 228 -15.77 7.74 0.02
N ALA A 229 -15.56 6.73 -0.80
CA ALA A 229 -15.41 6.89 -2.25
C ALA A 229 -16.04 5.72 -3.00
N ASP A 230 -16.67 6.03 -4.12
CA ASP A 230 -17.46 5.09 -4.92
C ASP A 230 -17.40 5.44 -6.40
N SER A 231 -17.64 4.48 -7.28
CA SER A 231 -17.71 4.59 -8.73
C SER A 231 -18.93 3.88 -9.26
N GLU A 232 -19.57 4.46 -10.26
CA GLU A 232 -20.66 3.81 -10.99
C GLU A 232 -20.18 2.57 -11.77
N GLU A 233 -18.93 2.64 -12.29
CA GLU A 233 -18.35 1.57 -13.10
C GLU A 233 -17.56 0.55 -12.27
N ALA A 234 -16.84 1.02 -11.25
CA ALA A 234 -15.90 0.18 -10.50
C ALA A 234 -16.33 -0.08 -9.03
N GLY A 235 -17.52 0.35 -8.63
CA GLY A 235 -18.05 0.09 -7.30
C GLY A 235 -17.34 0.83 -6.17
N ILE A 236 -17.50 0.33 -4.94
CA ILE A 236 -16.90 0.95 -3.75
C ILE A 236 -15.37 0.93 -3.86
N TYR A 237 -14.75 2.09 -3.57
CA TYR A 237 -13.29 2.23 -3.59
C TYR A 237 -12.69 2.35 -2.20
N ILE A 238 -13.22 3.24 -1.35
CA ILE A 238 -12.74 3.45 0.02
C ILE A 238 -13.86 3.15 1.01
N ALA A 239 -13.60 2.22 1.91
CA ALA A 239 -14.42 1.97 3.07
C ALA A 239 -13.57 1.95 4.35
N ILE A 240 -14.13 2.40 5.47
CA ILE A 240 -13.45 2.51 6.77
C ILE A 240 -14.31 1.87 7.83
N GLY A 241 -13.70 1.01 8.64
CA GLY A 241 -14.29 0.39 9.81
C GLY A 241 -13.54 0.75 11.09
N GLN A 242 -14.23 0.68 12.24
CA GLN A 242 -13.68 0.93 13.56
C GLN A 242 -12.85 2.23 13.64
N GLU A 243 -13.45 3.33 13.15
CA GLU A 243 -12.84 4.68 13.23
C GLU A 243 -11.42 4.79 12.64
N GLY A 244 -11.12 3.98 11.61
CA GLY A 244 -9.82 4.00 10.94
C GLY A 244 -8.85 2.90 11.39
N LYS A 245 -9.25 2.03 12.32
CA LYS A 245 -8.51 0.81 12.63
C LYS A 245 -8.36 -0.09 11.40
N HIS A 246 -9.43 -0.19 10.61
CA HIS A 246 -9.46 -0.94 9.37
C HIS A 246 -9.83 -0.01 8.21
N ILE A 247 -8.94 0.16 7.26
CA ILE A 247 -9.14 0.92 6.03
C ILE A 247 -9.08 -0.04 4.85
N PHE A 248 -10.06 0.03 3.96
CA PHE A 248 -10.22 -0.85 2.81
C PHE A 248 -10.19 -0.02 1.54
N VAL A 249 -9.23 -0.31 0.66
CA VAL A 249 -9.08 0.30 -0.66
C VAL A 249 -9.22 -0.80 -1.71
N MET A 250 -10.30 -0.78 -2.50
CA MET A 250 -10.68 -1.87 -3.39
C MET A 250 -9.93 -1.89 -4.73
N GLY A 251 -9.15 -0.87 -5.02
CA GLY A 251 -8.30 -0.78 -6.20
C GLY A 251 -6.82 -0.82 -5.84
N HIS A 252 -5.98 -0.33 -6.76
CA HIS A 252 -4.53 -0.35 -6.65
C HIS A 252 -3.92 1.05 -6.76
N PRO A 253 -4.02 1.90 -5.71
CA PRO A 253 -3.44 3.24 -5.76
C PRO A 253 -1.92 3.23 -5.97
N GLU A 254 -1.25 2.16 -5.56
CA GLU A 254 0.21 1.97 -5.66
C GLU A 254 0.70 1.71 -7.09
N TYR A 255 -0.15 1.27 -8.01
CA TYR A 255 0.25 0.84 -9.34
C TYR A 255 1.03 1.89 -10.11
N ASP A 256 2.07 1.42 -10.81
CA ASP A 256 2.81 2.20 -11.77
C ASP A 256 2.09 2.34 -13.10
N ARG A 257 2.54 3.32 -13.91
CA ARG A 257 1.97 3.59 -15.21
C ARG A 257 1.82 2.35 -16.08
N MET A 258 2.79 1.45 -16.06
CA MET A 258 2.86 0.29 -16.95
C MET A 258 2.29 -1.00 -16.34
N THR A 259 1.83 -0.99 -15.09
CA THR A 259 1.42 -2.24 -14.40
C THR A 259 0.25 -2.92 -15.10
N LEU A 260 -0.80 -2.18 -15.46
CA LEU A 260 -1.94 -2.75 -16.19
C LEU A 260 -1.57 -3.19 -17.62
N ASP A 261 -0.64 -2.51 -18.28
CA ASP A 261 -0.10 -2.91 -19.59
C ASP A 261 0.65 -4.25 -19.50
N GLN A 262 1.48 -4.40 -18.47
CA GLN A 262 2.20 -5.66 -18.21
C GLN A 262 1.24 -6.81 -17.88
N GLU A 263 0.20 -6.55 -17.08
CA GLU A 263 -0.83 -7.54 -16.79
C GLU A 263 -1.62 -7.94 -18.05
N TYR A 264 -2.02 -6.98 -18.87
CA TYR A 264 -2.73 -7.20 -20.13
C TYR A 264 -1.91 -8.06 -21.10
N LYS A 265 -0.65 -7.69 -21.34
CA LYS A 265 0.26 -8.44 -22.19
C LYS A 265 0.55 -9.85 -21.67
N ARG A 266 0.80 -9.97 -20.37
CA ARG A 266 0.98 -11.28 -19.70
C ARG A 266 -0.23 -12.19 -19.92
N ASP A 267 -1.44 -11.65 -19.83
CA ASP A 267 -2.66 -12.45 -19.98
C ASP A 267 -2.86 -12.89 -21.44
N ILE A 268 -2.49 -12.05 -22.41
CA ILE A 268 -2.41 -12.43 -23.85
C ILE A 268 -1.37 -13.54 -24.07
N ASP A 269 -0.17 -13.39 -23.51
CA ASP A 269 0.92 -14.38 -23.66
C ASP A 269 0.55 -15.76 -23.10
N LYS A 270 -0.36 -15.79 -22.11
CA LYS A 270 -0.94 -17.02 -21.57
C LYS A 270 -2.08 -17.62 -22.42
N GLY A 271 -2.38 -17.03 -23.56
CA GLY A 271 -3.49 -17.46 -24.43
C GLY A 271 -4.88 -17.12 -23.90
N LEU A 272 -4.96 -16.20 -22.92
CA LEU A 272 -6.23 -15.63 -22.49
C LEU A 272 -6.65 -14.54 -23.48
N GLU A 273 -7.93 -14.25 -23.52
CA GLU A 273 -8.51 -13.15 -24.33
C GLU A 273 -8.95 -12.00 -23.40
N PRO A 274 -7.98 -11.25 -22.79
CA PRO A 274 -8.34 -10.17 -21.88
C PRO A 274 -8.96 -9.00 -22.66
N GLU A 275 -9.97 -8.38 -22.06
CA GLU A 275 -10.44 -7.08 -22.57
C GLU A 275 -9.35 -6.02 -22.36
N LEU A 276 -9.33 -5.01 -23.23
CA LEU A 276 -8.43 -3.88 -23.11
C LEU A 276 -8.70 -3.15 -21.78
N PRO A 277 -7.68 -2.78 -20.98
CA PRO A 277 -7.90 -2.02 -19.77
C PRO A 277 -8.64 -0.71 -20.03
N GLY A 278 -9.80 -0.53 -19.39
CA GLY A 278 -10.69 0.62 -19.62
C GLY A 278 -10.05 1.95 -19.20
N ASN A 279 -10.27 3.00 -19.99
CA ASN A 279 -9.79 4.37 -19.73
C ASN A 279 -8.27 4.49 -19.45
N TYR A 280 -7.48 3.58 -19.98
CA TYR A 280 -6.06 3.47 -19.68
C TYR A 280 -5.15 3.90 -20.83
N TYR A 281 -5.42 3.42 -22.04
CA TYR A 281 -4.67 3.83 -23.21
C TYR A 281 -5.31 5.03 -23.91
N PRO A 282 -4.52 6.00 -24.42
CA PRO A 282 -5.07 7.07 -25.27
C PRO A 282 -5.77 6.49 -26.49
N ASP A 283 -7.02 6.89 -26.72
CA ASP A 283 -7.87 6.46 -27.86
C ASP A 283 -8.01 4.91 -27.95
N ASP A 284 -7.91 4.22 -26.80
CA ASP A 284 -7.95 2.75 -26.69
C ASP A 284 -6.89 2.01 -27.55
N ASP A 285 -5.77 2.68 -27.86
CA ASP A 285 -4.66 2.11 -28.63
C ASP A 285 -3.57 1.58 -27.69
N CYS A 286 -3.47 0.25 -27.55
CA CYS A 286 -2.49 -0.44 -26.69
C CYS A 286 -1.01 -0.27 -27.16
N ASN A 287 -0.76 0.30 -28.33
CA ASN A 287 0.57 0.66 -28.80
C ASN A 287 1.01 2.05 -28.29
N ARG A 288 0.10 2.83 -27.72
CA ARG A 288 0.39 4.15 -27.17
C ARG A 288 0.72 4.04 -25.68
N LYS A 289 1.62 4.91 -25.23
CA LYS A 289 1.99 4.95 -23.80
C LYS A 289 0.78 5.34 -22.94
N PRO A 290 0.44 4.56 -21.90
CA PRO A 290 -0.68 4.87 -21.01
C PRO A 290 -0.55 6.22 -20.31
N VAL A 291 -1.70 6.81 -19.95
CA VAL A 291 -1.75 8.06 -19.19
C VAL A 291 -1.76 7.76 -17.69
N LEU A 292 -0.84 8.36 -16.93
CA LEU A 292 -0.82 8.27 -15.48
C LEU A 292 -1.72 9.39 -14.90
N SER A 293 -2.92 9.03 -14.46
CA SER A 293 -3.93 10.00 -13.99
C SER A 293 -4.32 9.84 -12.51
N TRP A 294 -3.70 8.91 -11.77
CA TRP A 294 -4.06 8.59 -10.38
C TRP A 294 -2.99 8.91 -9.34
N ARG A 295 -1.75 9.18 -9.73
CA ARG A 295 -0.60 9.30 -8.81
C ARG A 295 -0.79 10.34 -7.72
N SER A 296 -1.33 11.52 -8.03
CA SER A 296 -1.48 12.60 -7.05
C SER A 296 -2.48 12.25 -5.94
N HIS A 297 -3.62 11.65 -6.30
CA HIS A 297 -4.62 11.19 -5.32
C HIS A 297 -4.13 9.96 -4.54
N ALA A 298 -3.40 9.06 -5.19
CA ALA A 298 -2.75 7.95 -4.50
C ALA A 298 -1.75 8.45 -3.44
N ASN A 299 -0.87 9.38 -3.79
CA ASN A 299 0.06 10.00 -2.85
C ASN A 299 -0.68 10.66 -1.68
N SER A 300 -1.77 11.39 -1.95
CA SER A 300 -2.59 12.01 -0.91
C SER A 300 -3.24 10.96 0.01
N LEU A 301 -3.72 9.84 -0.52
CA LEU A 301 -4.29 8.74 0.25
C LEU A 301 -3.28 8.18 1.27
N TYR A 302 -2.09 7.81 0.81
CA TYR A 302 -1.05 7.27 1.69
C TYR A 302 -0.55 8.31 2.70
N THR A 303 -0.35 9.55 2.28
CA THR A 303 0.04 10.65 3.18
C THR A 303 -1.02 10.90 4.25
N ASN A 304 -2.30 10.91 3.89
CA ASN A 304 -3.40 11.10 4.82
C ASN A 304 -3.52 9.92 5.79
N TRP A 305 -3.38 8.68 5.31
CA TRP A 305 -3.34 7.50 6.16
C TRP A 305 -2.22 7.59 7.18
N LEU A 306 -0.99 7.85 6.75
CA LEU A 306 0.16 7.99 7.62
C LEU A 306 0.00 9.10 8.65
N ASN A 307 -0.55 10.25 8.24
CA ASN A 307 -0.70 11.41 9.12
C ASN A 307 -1.85 11.24 10.11
N TYR A 308 -3.06 10.88 9.64
CA TYR A 308 -4.27 10.96 10.45
C TYR A 308 -4.64 9.65 11.16
N TYR A 309 -4.26 8.50 10.62
CA TYR A 309 -4.63 7.18 11.14
C TYR A 309 -3.47 6.43 11.77
N VAL A 310 -2.25 6.81 11.42
CA VAL A 310 -1.04 6.21 11.98
C VAL A 310 -0.39 7.16 12.97
N TYR A 311 0.15 8.30 12.51
CA TYR A 311 0.96 9.19 13.35
C TYR A 311 0.17 9.85 14.48
N GLN A 312 -1.01 10.44 14.17
CA GLN A 312 -1.80 11.19 15.15
C GLN A 312 -2.57 10.29 16.13
N THR A 313 -2.81 9.03 15.78
CA THR A 313 -3.56 8.09 16.63
C THR A 313 -2.68 7.14 17.41
N THR A 314 -1.41 6.96 17.02
CA THR A 314 -0.49 6.14 17.80
C THR A 314 -0.22 6.76 19.17
N PRO A 315 -0.41 6.02 20.29
CA PRO A 315 -0.08 6.49 21.61
C PRO A 315 1.40 6.87 21.71
N TYR A 316 1.68 8.09 22.14
CA TYR A 316 3.04 8.57 22.35
C TYR A 316 3.25 8.92 23.81
N ASP A 317 4.07 8.17 24.54
CA ASP A 317 4.48 8.51 25.90
C ASP A 317 5.86 9.17 25.89
N LEU A 318 5.88 10.47 26.14
CA LEU A 318 7.10 11.27 26.31
C LEU A 318 7.97 10.77 27.50
N ASN A 319 7.38 10.09 28.48
CA ASN A 319 8.08 9.66 29.68
C ASN A 319 8.94 8.40 29.45
N GLU A 320 8.63 7.57 28.45
CA GLU A 320 9.50 6.43 28.07
C GLU A 320 10.88 6.85 27.58
N LYS A 321 11.02 8.03 26.95
CA LYS A 321 12.31 8.55 26.48
C LYS A 321 13.22 9.01 27.62
N VAL A 322 12.65 9.56 28.69
CA VAL A 322 13.45 10.06 29.84
C VAL A 322 14.09 8.89 30.59
N SER A 323 13.46 7.73 30.63
CA SER A 323 14.02 6.54 31.28
C SER A 323 15.16 5.87 30.48
N LYS A 324 15.23 6.05 29.17
CA LYS A 324 16.32 5.51 28.31
C LYS A 324 17.54 6.42 28.19
N LEU A 325 17.43 7.69 28.58
CA LEU A 325 18.54 8.65 28.60
C LEU A 325 19.25 8.74 29.95
N GLY A 326 18.77 7.99 30.95
CA GLY A 326 19.27 8.01 32.33
C GLY A 326 20.06 6.77 32.77
N ASN A 327 20.53 5.93 31.82
CA ASN A 327 21.40 4.77 32.12
C ASN A 327 22.68 4.82 31.31
#